data_09bc533e0a07f39be07f8b005d225b56
#
_entry.id   09bc533e0a07f39be07f8b005d225b56
#
_cell.length_a   1.000
_cell.length_b   1.000
_cell.length_c   1.000
_cell.angle_alpha   90.00
_cell.angle_beta   90.00
_cell.angle_gamma   90.00
#
_symmetry.space_group_name_H-M   'P 1'
#
loop_
_entity.id
_entity.type
_entity.pdbx_description
1 polymer ?
#
loop_
_entity_poly.entity_id
_entity_poly.type
_entity_poly.pdbx_seq_one_letter_code
_entity_poly.pdbx_strand_id
1 'polypeptide(L)'
;MKKMLGFIGLGIMGKPMAKNLLKAGFNLVVFSRSQRSVEALVQEGALQADSPKEVAERTGVIVTMLPDSPEVQDVILGKEGVIQGVKPNSVVIDMSSINPLVSREIAEKLKGKGVAMLDAPVSGGEVGAIQGTLAIMVGGDEKVFNESMEIFKAIGRNIVYVGKIGAGGFVKLVNQIIVAVNIAAVGEAFTLGAKAGLDPQVIHQAIRGGLAGSSVLETKAPMMFGRNFRPGFKIKLHHKDLQNALSTAKDLGVPLPLSSFIQQIFLSLMTEGRGEEDHSALATFFEKMAQVEIKSPPAK
;
A
#
# COMPACT_ATOMS: atom_id res chain seq x y z
N MET A 1 -8.82 27.87 11.78
CA MET A 1 -8.90 26.45 12.19
C MET A 1 -8.83 25.58 10.96
N LYS A 2 -7.98 24.54 10.94
CA LYS A 2 -7.94 23.59 9.82
C LYS A 2 -9.26 22.81 9.75
N LYS A 3 -9.63 22.37 8.53
CA LYS A 3 -10.90 21.66 8.28
C LYS A 3 -10.97 20.35 9.07
N MET A 4 -12.17 19.96 9.48
CA MET A 4 -12.47 18.63 10.02
C MET A 4 -12.35 17.60 8.91
N LEU A 5 -11.54 16.55 9.10
CA LEU A 5 -11.36 15.44 8.17
C LEU A 5 -11.92 14.15 8.74
N GLY A 6 -12.55 13.34 7.90
CA GLY A 6 -12.86 11.95 8.19
C GLY A 6 -11.66 11.05 7.89
N PHE A 7 -11.38 10.06 8.73
CA PHE A 7 -10.38 9.05 8.43
C PHE A 7 -10.91 7.66 8.79
N ILE A 8 -11.00 6.79 7.77
CA ILE A 8 -11.57 5.46 7.89
C ILE A 8 -10.51 4.40 7.58
N GLY A 9 -10.31 3.47 8.52
CA GLY A 9 -9.34 2.40 8.37
C GLY A 9 -8.01 2.70 9.08
N LEU A 10 -7.90 2.24 10.35
CA LEU A 10 -6.77 2.50 11.24
C LEU A 10 -5.90 1.25 11.40
N GLY A 11 -5.59 0.59 10.28
CA GLY A 11 -4.64 -0.51 10.21
C GLY A 11 -3.18 -0.02 10.33
N ILE A 12 -2.25 -0.92 9.93
CA ILE A 12 -0.79 -0.67 10.03
C ILE A 12 -0.35 0.61 9.30
N MET A 13 -1.02 0.96 8.19
CA MET A 13 -0.75 2.18 7.42
C MET A 13 -1.60 3.36 7.92
N GLY A 14 -2.92 3.16 8.07
CA GLY A 14 -3.85 4.24 8.33
C GLY A 14 -3.68 4.89 9.70
N LYS A 15 -3.36 4.11 10.75
CA LYS A 15 -3.14 4.66 12.09
C LYS A 15 -1.99 5.69 12.13
N PRO A 16 -0.77 5.39 11.65
CA PRO A 16 0.30 6.40 11.61
C PRO A 16 -0.01 7.58 10.66
N MET A 17 -0.71 7.36 9.54
CA MET A 17 -1.15 8.45 8.66
C MET A 17 -2.10 9.40 9.39
N ALA A 18 -3.11 8.87 10.09
CA ALA A 18 -4.04 9.67 10.89
C ALA A 18 -3.32 10.45 12.01
N LYS A 19 -2.32 9.85 12.68
CA LYS A 19 -1.47 10.55 13.66
C LYS A 19 -0.70 11.72 13.03
N ASN A 20 -0.17 11.56 11.84
CA ASN A 20 0.54 12.63 11.15
C ASN A 20 -0.41 13.79 10.78
N LEU A 21 -1.64 13.49 10.40
CA LEU A 21 -2.68 14.51 10.17
C LEU A 21 -3.01 15.29 11.46
N LEU A 22 -3.17 14.60 12.60
CA LEU A 22 -3.35 15.25 13.91
C LEU A 22 -2.17 16.17 14.26
N LYS A 23 -0.94 15.67 14.12
CA LYS A 23 0.29 16.44 14.33
C LYS A 23 0.40 17.66 13.40
N ALA A 24 -0.12 17.57 12.19
CA ALA A 24 -0.21 18.68 11.25
C ALA A 24 -1.34 19.67 11.59
N GLY A 25 -2.10 19.43 12.66
CA GLY A 25 -3.14 20.31 13.19
C GLY A 25 -4.51 20.13 12.55
N PHE A 26 -4.78 19.03 11.83
CA PHE A 26 -6.12 18.68 11.38
C PHE A 26 -6.95 18.14 12.55
N ASN A 27 -8.24 18.45 12.58
CA ASN A 27 -9.20 17.79 13.47
C ASN A 27 -9.73 16.54 12.76
N LEU A 28 -9.73 15.38 13.43
CA LEU A 28 -10.15 14.12 12.81
C LEU A 28 -11.42 13.56 13.45
N VAL A 29 -12.32 13.05 12.59
CA VAL A 29 -13.37 12.09 12.95
C VAL A 29 -12.93 10.74 12.41
N VAL A 30 -12.77 9.72 13.26
CA VAL A 30 -12.17 8.44 12.89
C VAL A 30 -13.13 7.27 13.07
N PHE A 31 -13.04 6.31 12.15
CA PHE A 31 -13.73 5.02 12.24
C PHE A 31 -12.81 3.88 11.85
N SER A 32 -12.87 2.79 12.58
CA SER A 32 -12.20 1.54 12.24
C SER A 32 -12.85 0.36 12.97
N ARG A 33 -12.78 -0.84 12.38
CA ARG A 33 -13.19 -2.08 13.05
C ARG A 33 -12.32 -2.42 14.28
N SER A 34 -11.11 -1.87 14.36
CA SER A 34 -10.19 -2.04 15.49
C SER A 34 -10.45 -0.96 16.54
N GLN A 35 -11.23 -1.27 17.56
CA GLN A 35 -11.54 -0.36 18.67
C GLN A 35 -10.26 0.17 19.36
N ARG A 36 -9.26 -0.71 19.58
CA ARG A 36 -7.96 -0.33 20.15
C ARG A 36 -7.24 0.77 19.35
N SER A 37 -7.38 0.75 18.01
CA SER A 37 -6.77 1.77 17.16
C SER A 37 -7.53 3.09 17.23
N VAL A 38 -8.86 3.03 17.36
CA VAL A 38 -9.72 4.22 17.54
C VAL A 38 -9.39 4.89 18.87
N GLU A 39 -9.42 4.15 19.98
CA GLU A 39 -9.11 4.65 21.32
C GLU A 39 -7.76 5.36 21.39
N ALA A 40 -6.73 4.77 20.76
CA ALA A 40 -5.40 5.38 20.72
C ALA A 40 -5.35 6.72 19.99
N LEU A 41 -6.22 6.95 18.99
CA LEU A 41 -6.31 8.24 18.29
C LEU A 41 -7.22 9.22 19.03
N VAL A 42 -8.24 8.73 19.71
CA VAL A 42 -9.10 9.58 20.58
C VAL A 42 -8.26 10.16 21.72
N GLN A 43 -7.35 9.39 22.33
CA GLN A 43 -6.39 9.90 23.31
C GLN A 43 -5.46 10.99 22.75
N GLU A 44 -5.25 11.01 21.44
CA GLU A 44 -4.47 12.05 20.74
C GLU A 44 -5.35 13.20 20.19
N GLY A 45 -6.65 13.22 20.53
CA GLY A 45 -7.56 14.32 20.20
C GLY A 45 -8.46 14.09 18.98
N ALA A 46 -8.51 12.88 18.41
CA ALA A 46 -9.50 12.54 17.39
C ALA A 46 -10.90 12.33 18.02
N LEU A 47 -11.94 12.51 17.23
CA LEU A 47 -13.32 12.18 17.59
C LEU A 47 -13.68 10.81 16.99
N GLN A 48 -14.29 9.94 17.77
CA GLN A 48 -14.81 8.67 17.29
C GLN A 48 -16.15 8.86 16.55
N ALA A 49 -16.36 8.04 15.52
CA ALA A 49 -17.67 7.80 14.92
C ALA A 49 -18.00 6.29 14.97
N ASP A 50 -19.27 5.95 14.93
CA ASP A 50 -19.75 4.57 15.03
C ASP A 50 -19.95 3.90 13.66
N SER A 51 -19.92 4.68 12.57
CA SER A 51 -20.02 4.18 11.21
C SER A 51 -19.30 5.06 10.19
N PRO A 52 -18.98 4.53 8.98
CA PRO A 52 -18.50 5.34 7.86
C PRO A 52 -19.47 6.46 7.45
N LYS A 53 -20.78 6.20 7.55
CA LYS A 53 -21.83 7.18 7.32
C LYS A 53 -21.72 8.36 8.28
N GLU A 54 -21.59 8.12 9.59
CA GLU A 54 -21.43 9.18 10.58
C GLU A 54 -20.15 9.99 10.36
N VAL A 55 -19.04 9.35 9.97
CA VAL A 55 -17.83 10.08 9.56
C VAL A 55 -18.17 11.09 8.46
N ALA A 56 -18.90 10.65 7.43
CA ALA A 56 -19.26 11.49 6.30
C ALA A 56 -20.25 12.61 6.65
N GLU A 57 -21.21 12.35 7.53
CA GLU A 57 -22.17 13.38 8.04
C GLU A 57 -21.45 14.53 8.76
N ARG A 58 -20.34 14.21 9.44
CA ARG A 58 -19.58 15.16 10.29
C ARG A 58 -18.43 15.85 9.56
N THR A 59 -18.06 15.39 8.35
CA THR A 59 -16.87 15.87 7.64
C THR A 59 -17.16 16.12 6.16
N GLY A 60 -16.43 17.07 5.55
CA GLY A 60 -16.53 17.35 4.11
C GLY A 60 -15.43 16.67 3.27
N VAL A 61 -14.39 16.15 3.91
CA VAL A 61 -13.32 15.39 3.24
C VAL A 61 -13.10 14.10 4.01
N ILE A 62 -13.16 12.96 3.34
CA ILE A 62 -13.05 11.63 3.94
C ILE A 62 -11.86 10.90 3.30
N VAL A 63 -10.90 10.50 4.12
CA VAL A 63 -9.77 9.66 3.74
C VAL A 63 -10.08 8.21 4.10
N THR A 64 -9.86 7.27 3.16
CA THR A 64 -9.96 5.83 3.40
C THR A 64 -8.60 5.15 3.21
N MET A 65 -8.27 4.17 4.10
CA MET A 65 -7.07 3.36 4.01
C MET A 65 -7.40 1.92 4.41
N LEU A 66 -7.80 1.11 3.44
CA LEU A 66 -8.45 -0.19 3.62
C LEU A 66 -7.68 -1.31 2.89
N PRO A 67 -7.93 -2.59 3.22
CA PRO A 67 -7.14 -3.70 2.69
C PRO A 67 -7.27 -3.94 1.19
N ASP A 68 -8.50 -3.95 0.63
CA ASP A 68 -8.76 -4.30 -0.76
C ASP A 68 -10.08 -3.72 -1.27
N SER A 69 -10.40 -4.00 -2.54
CA SER A 69 -11.59 -3.51 -3.26
C SER A 69 -12.92 -3.81 -2.56
N PRO A 70 -13.18 -5.03 -2.03
CA PRO A 70 -14.44 -5.32 -1.35
C PRO A 70 -14.67 -4.43 -0.11
N GLU A 71 -13.62 -4.22 0.72
CA GLU A 71 -13.73 -3.38 1.90
C GLU A 71 -13.92 -1.91 1.52
N VAL A 72 -13.27 -1.43 0.45
CA VAL A 72 -13.46 -0.06 -0.02
C VAL A 72 -14.88 0.13 -0.56
N GLN A 73 -15.40 -0.83 -1.32
CA GLN A 73 -16.78 -0.79 -1.81
C GLN A 73 -17.80 -0.78 -0.66
N ASP A 74 -17.63 -1.66 0.33
CA ASP A 74 -18.53 -1.73 1.47
C ASP A 74 -18.50 -0.46 2.31
N VAL A 75 -17.31 0.04 2.63
CA VAL A 75 -17.12 1.27 3.43
C VAL A 75 -17.66 2.50 2.70
N ILE A 76 -17.49 2.58 1.38
CA ILE A 76 -17.95 3.78 0.64
C ILE A 76 -19.41 3.64 0.21
N LEU A 77 -19.83 2.49 -0.34
CA LEU A 77 -21.13 2.31 -1.00
C LEU A 77 -22.13 1.48 -0.19
N GLY A 78 -21.71 0.87 0.92
CA GLY A 78 -22.56 -0.01 1.76
C GLY A 78 -23.73 0.71 2.40
N LYS A 79 -24.58 -0.07 3.13
CA LYS A 79 -25.79 0.44 3.79
C LYS A 79 -25.50 1.51 4.85
N GLU A 80 -24.38 1.40 5.59
CA GLU A 80 -23.85 2.37 6.55
C GLU A 80 -22.58 3.02 6.01
N GLY A 81 -22.42 3.04 4.68
CA GLY A 81 -21.26 3.55 3.98
C GLY A 81 -21.26 5.08 3.87
N VAL A 82 -20.10 5.59 3.47
CA VAL A 82 -19.85 7.03 3.27
C VAL A 82 -20.92 7.69 2.38
N ILE A 83 -21.35 7.01 1.31
CA ILE A 83 -22.35 7.52 0.34
C ILE A 83 -23.70 7.88 0.98
N GLN A 84 -24.01 7.32 2.15
CA GLN A 84 -25.27 7.59 2.88
C GLN A 84 -25.20 8.84 3.73
N GLY A 85 -23.99 9.33 4.07
CA GLY A 85 -23.79 10.51 4.93
C GLY A 85 -23.16 11.70 4.22
N VAL A 86 -22.62 11.53 3.00
CA VAL A 86 -21.96 12.63 2.27
C VAL A 86 -22.93 13.71 1.82
N LYS A 87 -22.44 14.95 1.82
CA LYS A 87 -23.12 16.12 1.27
C LYS A 87 -22.54 16.46 -0.11
N PRO A 88 -23.29 17.14 -0.98
CA PRO A 88 -22.73 17.70 -2.21
C PRO A 88 -21.47 18.53 -1.93
N ASN A 89 -20.50 18.47 -2.85
CA ASN A 89 -19.18 19.09 -2.73
C ASN A 89 -18.25 18.44 -1.65
N SER A 90 -18.61 17.31 -1.07
CA SER A 90 -17.67 16.50 -0.30
C SER A 90 -16.62 15.86 -1.20
N VAL A 91 -15.49 15.46 -0.61
CA VAL A 91 -14.39 14.78 -1.31
C VAL A 91 -14.08 13.47 -0.59
N VAL A 92 -13.98 12.38 -1.33
CA VAL A 92 -13.45 11.10 -0.86
C VAL A 92 -12.05 10.91 -1.43
N ILE A 93 -11.07 10.65 -0.56
CA ILE A 93 -9.68 10.37 -0.92
C ILE A 93 -9.40 8.92 -0.52
N ASP A 94 -9.46 8.00 -1.48
CA ASP A 94 -9.11 6.61 -1.21
C ASP A 94 -7.60 6.39 -1.40
N MET A 95 -6.91 6.10 -0.30
CA MET A 95 -5.47 5.84 -0.28
C MET A 95 -5.15 4.34 -0.27
N SER A 96 -6.17 3.51 -0.45
CA SER A 96 -6.06 2.05 -0.51
C SER A 96 -5.42 1.59 -1.84
N SER A 97 -4.77 0.42 -1.81
CA SER A 97 -4.29 -0.24 -3.03
C SER A 97 -5.34 -1.25 -3.49
N ILE A 98 -6.21 -0.81 -4.42
CA ILE A 98 -7.32 -1.60 -4.98
C ILE A 98 -7.25 -1.69 -6.51
N ASN A 99 -8.15 -2.45 -7.09
CA ASN A 99 -8.31 -2.49 -8.54
C ASN A 99 -8.75 -1.10 -9.06
N PRO A 100 -8.01 -0.48 -9.99
CA PRO A 100 -8.32 0.86 -10.50
C PRO A 100 -9.66 0.96 -11.25
N LEU A 101 -10.18 -0.13 -11.78
CA LEU A 101 -11.52 -0.15 -12.41
C LEU A 101 -12.60 -0.01 -11.34
N VAL A 102 -12.40 -0.64 -10.18
CA VAL A 102 -13.30 -0.49 -9.01
C VAL A 102 -13.28 0.96 -8.50
N SER A 103 -12.11 1.61 -8.47
CA SER A 103 -12.02 3.04 -8.11
C SER A 103 -12.87 3.91 -9.05
N ARG A 104 -12.87 3.62 -10.37
CA ARG A 104 -13.70 4.33 -11.35
C ARG A 104 -15.20 4.11 -11.12
N GLU A 105 -15.60 2.87 -10.82
CA GLU A 105 -17.01 2.54 -10.52
C GLU A 105 -17.51 3.27 -9.26
N ILE A 106 -16.71 3.29 -8.22
CA ILE A 106 -17.04 4.00 -6.97
C ILE A 106 -17.17 5.50 -7.23
N ALA A 107 -16.21 6.07 -7.97
CA ALA A 107 -16.21 7.50 -8.29
C ALA A 107 -17.43 7.93 -9.09
N GLU A 108 -17.89 7.10 -10.05
CA GLU A 108 -19.10 7.42 -10.83
C GLU A 108 -20.37 7.42 -9.95
N LYS A 109 -20.46 6.49 -8.97
CA LYS A 109 -21.57 6.49 -8.02
C LYS A 109 -21.54 7.70 -7.08
N LEU A 110 -20.36 8.11 -6.60
CA LEU A 110 -20.17 9.30 -5.78
C LEU A 110 -20.50 10.58 -6.55
N LYS A 111 -20.10 10.67 -7.81
CA LYS A 111 -20.41 11.78 -8.71
C LYS A 111 -21.91 11.99 -8.86
N GLY A 112 -22.72 10.92 -8.89
CA GLY A 112 -24.18 10.98 -8.87
C GLY A 112 -24.78 11.67 -7.62
N LYS A 113 -23.98 11.83 -6.55
CA LYS A 113 -24.30 12.57 -5.32
C LYS A 113 -23.63 13.95 -5.26
N GLY A 114 -22.96 14.38 -6.32
CA GLY A 114 -22.19 15.64 -6.32
C GLY A 114 -20.91 15.59 -5.49
N VAL A 115 -20.32 14.40 -5.29
CA VAL A 115 -19.13 14.12 -4.50
C VAL A 115 -17.95 13.79 -5.39
N ALA A 116 -16.82 14.46 -5.20
CA ALA A 116 -15.58 14.16 -5.91
C ALA A 116 -14.83 13.00 -5.25
N MET A 117 -14.09 12.23 -6.07
CA MET A 117 -13.19 11.19 -5.56
C MET A 117 -11.78 11.35 -6.15
N LEU A 118 -10.78 11.14 -5.30
CA LEU A 118 -9.39 10.92 -5.68
C LEU A 118 -9.00 9.48 -5.30
N ASP A 119 -8.34 8.77 -6.21
CA ASP A 119 -7.63 7.53 -5.92
C ASP A 119 -6.14 7.88 -5.68
N ALA A 120 -5.67 7.69 -4.47
CA ALA A 120 -4.39 8.20 -4.01
C ALA A 120 -3.55 7.13 -3.28
N PRO A 121 -3.33 5.93 -3.88
CA PRO A 121 -2.55 4.89 -3.26
C PRO A 121 -1.12 5.33 -2.96
N VAL A 122 -0.53 4.66 -1.96
CA VAL A 122 0.75 5.05 -1.37
C VAL A 122 1.83 3.99 -1.52
N SER A 123 3.09 4.42 -1.49
CA SER A 123 4.28 3.57 -1.42
C SER A 123 5.23 4.11 -0.35
N GLY A 124 5.94 3.21 0.35
CA GLY A 124 6.87 3.54 1.45
C GLY A 124 6.69 2.66 2.68
N GLY A 125 5.65 1.80 2.70
CA GLY A 125 5.37 0.87 3.79
C GLY A 125 5.08 1.56 5.13
N GLU A 126 5.07 0.78 6.22
CA GLU A 126 4.79 1.28 7.57
C GLU A 126 5.78 2.38 8.00
N VAL A 127 7.06 2.21 7.67
CA VAL A 127 8.11 3.18 8.01
C VAL A 127 7.81 4.54 7.37
N GLY A 128 7.47 4.56 6.07
CA GLY A 128 7.08 5.79 5.38
C GLY A 128 5.81 6.42 5.95
N ALA A 129 4.84 5.61 6.35
CA ALA A 129 3.61 6.08 6.98
C ALA A 129 3.87 6.73 8.35
N ILE A 130 4.75 6.14 9.17
CA ILE A 130 5.15 6.68 10.48
C ILE A 130 5.90 8.01 10.30
N GLN A 131 6.83 8.07 9.35
CA GLN A 131 7.68 9.23 9.12
C GLN A 131 6.99 10.36 8.33
N GLY A 132 5.81 10.12 7.74
CA GLY A 132 5.14 11.08 6.86
C GLY A 132 5.90 11.28 5.53
N THR A 133 6.57 10.26 5.02
CA THR A 133 7.43 10.33 3.83
C THR A 133 6.91 9.47 2.67
N LEU A 134 5.63 9.12 2.68
CA LEU A 134 5.03 8.30 1.63
C LEU A 134 5.16 8.94 0.24
N ALA A 135 5.36 8.10 -0.78
CA ALA A 135 5.07 8.47 -2.15
C ALA A 135 3.57 8.27 -2.40
N ILE A 136 2.90 9.28 -2.95
CA ILE A 136 1.45 9.32 -3.17
C ILE A 136 1.18 9.54 -4.65
N MET A 137 0.45 8.63 -5.29
CA MET A 137 0.13 8.66 -6.72
C MET A 137 -1.35 9.03 -6.85
N VAL A 138 -1.65 10.28 -7.25
CA VAL A 138 -3.01 10.79 -7.16
C VAL A 138 -3.67 10.87 -8.54
N GLY A 139 -4.77 10.13 -8.70
CA GLY A 139 -5.69 10.23 -9.82
C GLY A 139 -7.00 10.91 -9.42
N GLY A 140 -7.62 11.64 -10.37
CA GLY A 140 -8.90 12.30 -10.14
C GLY A 140 -8.98 13.67 -10.82
N ASP A 141 -9.79 14.57 -10.27
CA ASP A 141 -9.88 15.97 -10.71
C ASP A 141 -8.66 16.76 -10.19
N GLU A 142 -7.96 17.46 -11.09
CA GLU A 142 -6.73 18.19 -10.76
C GLU A 142 -6.97 19.36 -9.79
N LYS A 143 -8.13 20.01 -9.88
CA LYS A 143 -8.49 21.08 -8.95
C LYS A 143 -8.68 20.52 -7.55
N VAL A 144 -9.40 19.39 -7.41
CA VAL A 144 -9.61 18.69 -6.14
C VAL A 144 -8.27 18.19 -5.56
N PHE A 145 -7.36 17.68 -6.41
CA PHE A 145 -6.01 17.33 -6.02
C PHE A 145 -5.27 18.52 -5.40
N ASN A 146 -5.28 19.68 -6.09
CA ASN A 146 -4.60 20.89 -5.59
C ASN A 146 -5.22 21.39 -4.27
N GLU A 147 -6.53 21.34 -4.12
CA GLU A 147 -7.24 21.70 -2.89
C GLU A 147 -6.94 20.73 -1.72
N SER A 148 -6.55 19.48 -2.02
CA SER A 148 -6.19 18.44 -1.04
C SER A 148 -4.70 18.40 -0.70
N MET A 149 -3.86 19.23 -1.29
CA MET A 149 -2.40 19.19 -1.17
C MET A 149 -1.88 19.25 0.27
N GLU A 150 -2.51 20.04 1.14
CA GLU A 150 -2.12 20.14 2.55
C GLU A 150 -2.33 18.82 3.32
N ILE A 151 -3.33 18.01 2.91
CA ILE A 151 -3.56 16.67 3.47
C ILE A 151 -2.43 15.74 3.03
N PHE A 152 -2.09 15.75 1.75
CA PHE A 152 -1.02 14.91 1.22
C PHE A 152 0.35 15.25 1.81
N LYS A 153 0.68 16.54 1.96
CA LYS A 153 1.95 17.01 2.56
C LYS A 153 2.11 16.58 4.02
N ALA A 154 1.02 16.37 4.75
CA ALA A 154 1.07 15.91 6.13
C ALA A 154 1.49 14.44 6.27
N ILE A 155 1.35 13.63 5.21
CA ILE A 155 1.54 12.17 5.25
C ILE A 155 2.54 11.65 4.21
N GLY A 156 2.96 12.49 3.26
CA GLY A 156 3.86 12.10 2.18
C GLY A 156 4.84 13.20 1.78
N ARG A 157 5.87 12.81 1.06
CA ARG A 157 6.91 13.70 0.55
C ARG A 157 6.92 13.80 -0.98
N ASN A 158 6.75 12.66 -1.67
CA ASN A 158 6.68 12.61 -3.13
C ASN A 158 5.21 12.47 -3.55
N ILE A 159 4.59 13.59 -3.89
CA ILE A 159 3.16 13.67 -4.20
C ILE A 159 3.03 14.01 -5.68
N VAL A 160 2.46 13.09 -6.46
CA VAL A 160 2.38 13.24 -7.91
C VAL A 160 0.94 13.10 -8.39
N TYR A 161 0.45 14.12 -9.09
CA TYR A 161 -0.77 13.99 -9.88
C TYR A 161 -0.47 13.18 -11.15
N VAL A 162 -1.17 12.08 -11.32
CA VAL A 162 -0.89 11.11 -12.39
C VAL A 162 -2.00 10.99 -13.43
N GLY A 163 -3.06 11.80 -13.33
CA GLY A 163 -4.14 11.86 -14.30
C GLY A 163 -5.53 11.69 -13.71
N LYS A 164 -6.48 11.26 -14.57
CA LYS A 164 -7.88 11.07 -14.18
C LYS A 164 -8.07 9.94 -13.17
N ILE A 165 -9.26 9.85 -12.61
CA ILE A 165 -9.66 8.80 -11.65
C ILE A 165 -9.28 7.39 -12.14
N GLY A 166 -8.68 6.61 -11.26
CA GLY A 166 -8.09 5.29 -11.52
C GLY A 166 -6.60 5.35 -11.91
N ALA A 167 -6.07 6.53 -12.32
CA ALA A 167 -4.66 6.64 -12.73
C ALA A 167 -3.69 6.39 -11.56
N GLY A 168 -4.03 6.81 -10.35
CA GLY A 168 -3.25 6.50 -9.15
C GLY A 168 -3.14 4.99 -8.92
N GLY A 169 -4.27 4.28 -8.98
CA GLY A 169 -4.33 2.83 -8.90
C GLY A 169 -3.47 2.15 -9.98
N PHE A 170 -3.57 2.58 -11.25
CA PHE A 170 -2.72 2.02 -12.32
C PHE A 170 -1.23 2.22 -12.05
N VAL A 171 -0.81 3.42 -11.66
CA VAL A 171 0.61 3.69 -11.32
C VAL A 171 1.04 2.84 -10.11
N LYS A 172 0.15 2.62 -9.14
CA LYS A 172 0.42 1.71 -8.02
C LYS A 172 0.62 0.27 -8.49
N LEU A 173 -0.19 -0.24 -9.43
CA LEU A 173 0.02 -1.58 -9.99
C LEU A 173 1.37 -1.69 -10.71
N VAL A 174 1.76 -0.68 -11.49
CA VAL A 174 3.09 -0.62 -12.11
C VAL A 174 4.20 -0.70 -11.04
N ASN A 175 4.07 0.08 -9.96
CA ASN A 175 5.02 0.01 -8.84
C ASN A 175 5.09 -1.40 -8.24
N GLN A 176 3.95 -2.04 -7.96
CA GLN A 176 3.92 -3.36 -7.32
C GLN A 176 4.49 -4.47 -8.21
N ILE A 177 4.27 -4.41 -9.52
CA ILE A 177 4.90 -5.31 -10.49
C ILE A 177 6.43 -5.18 -10.42
N ILE A 178 6.97 -3.96 -10.50
CA ILE A 178 8.41 -3.71 -10.47
C ILE A 178 9.01 -4.18 -9.14
N VAL A 179 8.36 -3.90 -8.01
CA VAL A 179 8.83 -4.34 -6.69
C VAL A 179 8.86 -5.86 -6.59
N ALA A 180 7.80 -6.56 -7.04
CA ALA A 180 7.72 -8.02 -7.00
C ALA A 180 8.82 -8.67 -7.86
N VAL A 181 9.00 -8.18 -9.09
CA VAL A 181 10.02 -8.70 -10.02
C VAL A 181 11.43 -8.44 -9.46
N ASN A 182 11.69 -7.28 -8.91
CA ASN A 182 12.98 -6.98 -8.29
C ASN A 182 13.27 -7.89 -7.08
N ILE A 183 12.28 -8.17 -6.23
CA ILE A 183 12.46 -9.09 -5.10
C ILE A 183 12.79 -10.50 -5.60
N ALA A 184 12.08 -10.96 -6.63
CA ALA A 184 12.32 -12.28 -7.23
C ALA A 184 13.73 -12.34 -7.85
N ALA A 185 14.12 -11.35 -8.63
CA ALA A 185 15.44 -11.28 -9.25
C ALA A 185 16.57 -11.27 -8.21
N VAL A 186 16.42 -10.50 -7.12
CA VAL A 186 17.39 -10.48 -6.01
C VAL A 186 17.45 -11.87 -5.33
N GLY A 187 16.30 -12.48 -5.02
CA GLY A 187 16.24 -13.78 -4.37
C GLY A 187 16.91 -14.88 -5.23
N GLU A 188 16.61 -14.94 -6.53
CA GLU A 188 17.18 -15.89 -7.46
C GLU A 188 18.70 -15.70 -7.62
N ALA A 189 19.14 -14.45 -7.83
CA ALA A 189 20.56 -14.13 -8.01
C ALA A 189 21.40 -14.44 -6.76
N PHE A 190 20.89 -14.09 -5.56
CA PHE A 190 21.59 -14.40 -4.32
C PHE A 190 21.61 -15.89 -4.00
N THR A 191 20.59 -16.64 -4.42
CA THR A 191 20.58 -18.12 -4.35
C THR A 191 21.72 -18.72 -5.20
N LEU A 192 21.93 -18.21 -6.43
CA LEU A 192 23.06 -18.62 -7.27
C LEU A 192 24.39 -18.32 -6.60
N GLY A 193 24.56 -17.09 -6.05
CA GLY A 193 25.78 -16.70 -5.35
C GLY A 193 26.07 -17.57 -4.12
N ALA A 194 25.04 -17.85 -3.31
CA ALA A 194 25.15 -18.73 -2.15
C ALA A 194 25.53 -20.15 -2.55
N LYS A 195 24.96 -20.68 -3.64
CA LYS A 195 25.32 -22.02 -4.16
C LYS A 195 26.75 -22.08 -4.67
N ALA A 196 27.28 -20.97 -5.17
CA ALA A 196 28.68 -20.81 -5.57
C ALA A 196 29.65 -20.60 -4.38
N GLY A 197 29.14 -20.58 -3.15
CA GLY A 197 29.95 -20.39 -1.93
C GLY A 197 30.36 -18.95 -1.66
N LEU A 198 29.72 -17.97 -2.31
CA LEU A 198 30.01 -16.54 -2.10
C LEU A 198 29.27 -16.00 -0.87
N ASP A 199 29.92 -15.07 -0.15
CA ASP A 199 29.27 -14.34 0.95
C ASP A 199 28.24 -13.34 0.35
N PRO A 200 26.95 -13.44 0.72
CA PRO A 200 25.92 -12.55 0.21
C PRO A 200 26.12 -11.09 0.61
N GLN A 201 26.81 -10.78 1.71
CA GLN A 201 27.17 -9.40 2.07
C GLN A 201 28.17 -8.82 1.07
N VAL A 202 29.16 -9.61 0.64
CA VAL A 202 30.16 -9.21 -0.36
C VAL A 202 29.50 -9.03 -1.73
N ILE A 203 28.58 -9.96 -2.11
CA ILE A 203 27.79 -9.79 -3.34
C ILE A 203 27.02 -8.46 -3.31
N HIS A 204 26.28 -8.20 -2.21
CA HIS A 204 25.52 -6.96 -2.05
C HIS A 204 26.40 -5.71 -2.23
N GLN A 205 27.56 -5.67 -1.54
CA GLN A 205 28.49 -4.53 -1.64
C GLN A 205 29.02 -4.34 -3.07
N ALA A 206 29.31 -5.42 -3.78
CA ALA A 206 29.88 -5.37 -5.11
C ALA A 206 28.90 -4.84 -6.18
N ILE A 207 27.60 -5.14 -6.06
CA ILE A 207 26.64 -4.85 -7.14
C ILE A 207 25.74 -3.62 -6.85
N ARG A 208 25.69 -3.15 -5.61
CA ARG A 208 24.75 -2.08 -5.22
C ARG A 208 24.96 -0.75 -5.93
N GLY A 209 26.18 -0.45 -6.34
CA GLY A 209 26.53 0.79 -7.05
C GLY A 209 26.36 0.72 -8.57
N GLY A 210 26.04 -0.44 -9.12
CA GLY A 210 25.86 -0.65 -10.56
C GLY A 210 24.38 -0.65 -10.99
N LEU A 211 24.12 -1.06 -12.22
CA LEU A 211 22.76 -1.15 -12.79
C LEU A 211 21.84 -2.14 -12.05
N ALA A 212 22.39 -3.12 -11.34
CA ALA A 212 21.64 -4.03 -10.48
C ALA A 212 21.15 -3.35 -9.19
N GLY A 213 21.66 -2.16 -8.85
CA GLY A 213 21.26 -1.40 -7.67
C GLY A 213 19.79 -0.99 -7.72
N SER A 214 19.11 -1.11 -6.58
CA SER A 214 17.70 -0.69 -6.41
C SER A 214 17.38 -0.53 -4.94
N SER A 215 16.34 0.26 -4.61
CA SER A 215 15.82 0.34 -3.25
C SER A 215 15.39 -1.04 -2.72
N VAL A 216 14.95 -1.95 -3.60
CA VAL A 216 14.63 -3.33 -3.24
C VAL A 216 15.89 -4.09 -2.82
N LEU A 217 16.96 -4.03 -3.61
CA LEU A 217 18.24 -4.65 -3.27
C LEU A 217 18.74 -4.14 -1.91
N GLU A 218 18.73 -2.81 -1.70
CA GLU A 218 19.21 -2.18 -0.47
C GLU A 218 18.42 -2.62 0.77
N THR A 219 17.10 -2.74 0.65
CA THR A 219 16.24 -3.01 1.81
C THR A 219 15.94 -4.48 2.02
N LYS A 220 15.88 -5.29 0.95
CA LYS A 220 15.40 -6.68 1.04
C LYS A 220 16.53 -7.71 1.03
N ALA A 221 17.65 -7.46 0.36
CA ALA A 221 18.79 -8.38 0.42
C ALA A 221 19.32 -8.56 1.87
N PRO A 222 19.49 -7.51 2.70
CA PRO A 222 19.85 -7.67 4.10
C PRO A 222 18.86 -8.53 4.90
N MET A 223 17.56 -8.44 4.60
CA MET A 223 16.55 -9.29 5.23
C MET A 223 16.72 -10.76 4.84
N MET A 224 17.03 -11.04 3.57
CA MET A 224 17.24 -12.39 3.04
C MET A 224 18.44 -13.06 3.70
N PHE A 225 19.63 -12.45 3.64
CA PHE A 225 20.83 -13.06 4.22
C PHE A 225 20.91 -12.95 5.75
N GLY A 226 20.21 -12.01 6.37
CA GLY A 226 20.04 -11.92 7.82
C GLY A 226 18.90 -12.81 8.37
N ARG A 227 18.19 -13.54 7.49
CA ARG A 227 17.05 -14.42 7.85
C ARG A 227 15.96 -13.69 8.66
N ASN A 228 15.78 -12.40 8.45
CA ASN A 228 14.81 -11.57 9.15
C ASN A 228 13.62 -11.23 8.24
N PHE A 229 12.59 -12.04 8.33
CA PHE A 229 11.36 -11.88 7.54
C PHE A 229 10.23 -11.20 8.33
N ARG A 230 10.55 -10.36 9.32
CA ARG A 230 9.56 -9.52 9.99
C ARG A 230 8.93 -8.57 8.97
N PRO A 231 7.60 -8.50 8.89
CA PRO A 231 6.93 -7.85 7.78
C PRO A 231 7.04 -6.32 7.84
N GLY A 232 7.74 -5.73 6.86
CA GLY A 232 7.52 -4.35 6.44
C GLY A 232 6.37 -4.27 5.42
N PHE A 233 6.23 -5.33 4.58
CA PHE A 233 5.10 -5.54 3.70
C PHE A 233 4.84 -7.05 3.50
N LYS A 234 3.65 -7.49 3.88
CA LYS A 234 3.32 -8.92 3.97
C LYS A 234 3.17 -9.59 2.61
N ILE A 235 3.56 -10.87 2.52
CA ILE A 235 3.35 -11.72 1.35
C ILE A 235 1.90 -11.65 0.87
N LYS A 236 0.92 -11.86 1.77
CA LYS A 236 -0.51 -11.86 1.39
C LYS A 236 -0.97 -10.54 0.76
N LEU A 237 -0.39 -9.41 1.17
CA LEU A 237 -0.73 -8.10 0.59
C LEU A 237 -0.09 -7.93 -0.79
N HIS A 238 1.14 -8.41 -0.98
CA HIS A 238 1.77 -8.35 -2.30
C HIS A 238 1.13 -9.34 -3.29
N HIS A 239 0.76 -10.53 -2.82
CA HIS A 239 -0.05 -11.47 -3.59
C HIS A 239 -1.36 -10.82 -4.07
N LYS A 240 -2.10 -10.15 -3.18
CA LYS A 240 -3.32 -9.39 -3.51
C LYS A 240 -3.04 -8.30 -4.53
N ASP A 241 -1.95 -7.53 -4.39
CA ASP A 241 -1.60 -6.46 -5.32
C ASP A 241 -1.29 -7.00 -6.72
N LEU A 242 -0.57 -8.14 -6.82
CA LEU A 242 -0.36 -8.80 -8.10
C LEU A 242 -1.65 -9.40 -8.67
N GLN A 243 -2.56 -9.89 -7.83
CA GLN A 243 -3.89 -10.35 -8.28
C GLN A 243 -4.68 -9.19 -8.92
N ASN A 244 -4.66 -8.01 -8.30
CA ASN A 244 -5.27 -6.81 -8.87
C ASN A 244 -4.60 -6.41 -10.19
N ALA A 245 -3.27 -6.51 -10.29
CA ALA A 245 -2.54 -6.24 -11.53
C ALA A 245 -2.92 -7.21 -12.65
N LEU A 246 -2.97 -8.51 -12.37
CA LEU A 246 -3.31 -9.56 -13.33
C LEU A 246 -4.78 -9.45 -13.80
N SER A 247 -5.71 -9.19 -12.87
CA SER A 247 -7.12 -8.96 -13.23
C SER A 247 -7.27 -7.76 -14.14
N THR A 248 -6.68 -6.63 -13.74
CA THR A 248 -6.71 -5.39 -14.54
C THR A 248 -6.07 -5.58 -15.93
N ALA A 249 -4.92 -6.28 -15.97
CA ALA A 249 -4.23 -6.57 -17.22
C ALA A 249 -5.05 -7.46 -18.16
N LYS A 250 -5.78 -8.46 -17.60
CA LYS A 250 -6.72 -9.29 -18.37
C LYS A 250 -7.81 -8.44 -19.04
N ASP A 251 -8.40 -7.51 -18.29
CA ASP A 251 -9.46 -6.64 -18.81
C ASP A 251 -8.96 -5.68 -19.90
N LEU A 252 -7.66 -5.33 -19.85
CA LEU A 252 -6.99 -4.49 -20.85
C LEU A 252 -6.33 -5.28 -22.00
N GLY A 253 -6.34 -6.61 -21.95
CA GLY A 253 -5.68 -7.46 -22.95
C GLY A 253 -4.14 -7.40 -22.88
N VAL A 254 -3.53 -7.13 -21.73
CA VAL A 254 -2.07 -7.02 -21.53
C VAL A 254 -1.52 -8.28 -20.87
N PRO A 255 -0.61 -9.05 -21.54
CA PRO A 255 0.01 -10.21 -20.90
C PRO A 255 1.07 -9.79 -19.86
N LEU A 256 1.03 -10.39 -18.67
CA LEU A 256 1.98 -10.16 -17.58
C LEU A 256 2.66 -11.49 -17.14
N PRO A 257 3.54 -12.11 -17.96
CA PRO A 257 4.08 -13.44 -17.66
C PRO A 257 4.93 -13.47 -16.38
N LEU A 258 5.81 -12.48 -16.15
CA LEU A 258 6.65 -12.43 -14.96
C LEU A 258 5.80 -12.26 -13.68
N SER A 259 4.82 -11.36 -13.70
CA SER A 259 3.92 -11.14 -12.57
C SER A 259 3.09 -12.38 -12.25
N SER A 260 2.62 -13.10 -13.28
CA SER A 260 1.89 -14.37 -13.12
C SER A 260 2.74 -15.42 -12.43
N PHE A 261 3.98 -15.59 -12.85
CA PHE A 261 4.91 -16.55 -12.24
C PHE A 261 5.18 -16.21 -10.77
N ILE A 262 5.49 -14.93 -10.47
CA ILE A 262 5.79 -14.49 -9.12
C ILE A 262 4.55 -14.57 -8.20
N GLN A 263 3.38 -14.31 -8.73
CA GLN A 263 2.12 -14.46 -8.00
C GLN A 263 1.90 -15.91 -7.56
N GLN A 264 2.27 -16.91 -8.40
CA GLN A 264 2.22 -18.32 -8.03
C GLN A 264 3.25 -18.68 -6.95
N ILE A 265 4.43 -18.06 -6.94
CA ILE A 265 5.41 -18.24 -5.86
C ILE A 265 4.83 -17.70 -4.53
N PHE A 266 4.24 -16.50 -4.52
CA PHE A 266 3.58 -15.99 -3.32
C PHE A 266 2.43 -16.90 -2.86
N LEU A 267 1.63 -17.43 -3.79
CA LEU A 267 0.57 -18.38 -3.46
C LEU A 267 1.13 -19.63 -2.79
N SER A 268 2.24 -20.20 -3.30
CA SER A 268 2.93 -21.34 -2.69
C SER A 268 3.35 -21.04 -1.24
N LEU A 269 3.97 -19.88 -1.00
CA LEU A 269 4.36 -19.48 0.36
C LEU A 269 3.14 -19.26 1.28
N MET A 270 2.03 -18.77 0.74
CA MET A 270 0.79 -18.65 1.52
C MET A 270 0.22 -20.01 1.92
N THR A 271 0.28 -21.02 1.03
CA THR A 271 -0.15 -22.39 1.36
C THR A 271 0.76 -23.06 2.41
N GLU A 272 2.01 -22.63 2.52
CA GLU A 272 2.95 -23.00 3.58
C GLU A 272 2.67 -22.25 4.92
N GLY A 273 1.64 -21.40 5.00
CA GLY A 273 1.29 -20.62 6.21
C GLY A 273 2.12 -19.36 6.41
N ARG A 274 2.90 -18.94 5.44
CA ARG A 274 3.87 -17.82 5.51
C ARG A 274 3.34 -16.47 5.03
N GLY A 275 2.04 -16.35 4.84
CA GLY A 275 1.39 -15.12 4.33
C GLY A 275 1.60 -13.88 5.18
N GLU A 276 1.92 -14.04 6.46
CA GLU A 276 2.17 -12.94 7.41
C GLU A 276 3.63 -12.47 7.42
N GLU A 277 4.55 -13.19 6.77
CA GLU A 277 5.95 -12.79 6.65
C GLU A 277 6.16 -11.66 5.65
N ASP A 278 7.34 -11.02 5.70
CA ASP A 278 7.75 -10.02 4.71
C ASP A 278 7.90 -10.66 3.32
N HIS A 279 7.50 -9.93 2.29
CA HIS A 279 7.56 -10.39 0.90
C HIS A 279 8.98 -10.73 0.42
N SER A 280 10.04 -10.31 1.12
CA SER A 280 11.41 -10.76 0.88
C SER A 280 11.61 -12.25 1.12
N ALA A 281 10.74 -12.90 1.92
CA ALA A 281 10.75 -14.34 2.11
C ALA A 281 10.48 -15.13 0.80
N LEU A 282 10.07 -14.47 -0.28
CA LEU A 282 10.01 -15.05 -1.63
C LEU A 282 11.34 -15.71 -2.02
N ALA A 283 12.48 -15.19 -1.58
CA ALA A 283 13.80 -15.78 -1.83
C ALA A 283 13.90 -17.25 -1.38
N THR A 284 13.18 -17.62 -0.31
CA THR A 284 13.20 -18.99 0.23
C THR A 284 12.62 -20.04 -0.74
N PHE A 285 11.79 -19.60 -1.69
CA PHE A 285 11.33 -20.49 -2.76
C PHE A 285 12.51 -20.95 -3.65
N PHE A 286 13.38 -20.04 -4.06
CA PHE A 286 14.56 -20.35 -4.86
C PHE A 286 15.59 -21.15 -4.06
N GLU A 287 15.79 -20.80 -2.76
CA GLU A 287 16.65 -21.57 -1.85
C GLU A 287 16.23 -23.03 -1.75
N LYS A 288 14.92 -23.29 -1.61
CA LYS A 288 14.36 -24.65 -1.54
C LYS A 288 14.62 -25.43 -2.83
N MET A 289 14.43 -24.80 -3.98
CA MET A 289 14.72 -25.42 -5.28
C MET A 289 16.21 -25.75 -5.46
N ALA A 290 17.10 -24.86 -5.03
CA ALA A 290 18.55 -25.00 -5.16
C ALA A 290 19.19 -25.79 -4.01
N GLN A 291 18.44 -26.14 -2.95
CA GLN A 291 18.94 -26.77 -1.73
C GLN A 291 20.14 -25.99 -1.12
N VAL A 292 19.96 -24.70 -0.94
CA VAL A 292 20.95 -23.78 -0.34
C VAL A 292 20.24 -22.67 0.42
N GLU A 293 20.86 -22.12 1.43
CA GLU A 293 20.35 -20.91 2.13
C GLU A 293 21.21 -19.69 1.77
N ILE A 294 20.54 -18.56 1.53
CA ILE A 294 21.18 -17.24 1.43
C ILE A 294 21.52 -16.79 2.86
N LYS A 295 22.71 -17.08 3.34
CA LYS A 295 23.18 -16.65 4.66
C LYS A 295 24.67 -16.33 4.63
N SER A 296 25.08 -15.35 5.42
CA SER A 296 26.49 -15.06 5.60
C SER A 296 27.17 -16.26 6.28
N PRO A 297 28.42 -16.60 5.89
CA PRO A 297 29.17 -17.62 6.59
C PRO A 297 29.32 -17.21 8.06
N PRO A 298 29.46 -18.18 9.00
CA PRO A 298 29.73 -17.87 10.40
C PRO A 298 31.00 -17.03 10.49
N ALA A 299 30.97 -16.01 11.33
CA ALA A 299 32.16 -15.20 11.60
C ALA A 299 33.32 -16.12 12.02
N LYS A 300 34.45 -16.01 11.31
CA LYS A 300 35.66 -16.76 11.65
C LYS A 300 36.28 -16.25 12.93
#